data_7d99cf6c065a8732d0f4b4f178796b15
#
_entry.id   7d99cf6c065a8732d0f4b4f178796b15
#
_cell.length_a   1.000
_cell.length_b   1.000
_cell.length_c   1.000
_cell.angle_alpha   90.00
_cell.angle_beta   90.00
_cell.angle_gamma   90.00
#
_symmetry.space_group_name_H-M   'P 1'
#
loop_
_entity.id
_entity.type
_entity.pdbx_description
1 polymer ?
#
loop_
_entity_poly.entity_id
_entity_poly.type
_entity_poly.pdbx_seq_one_letter_code
_entity_poly.pdbx_strand_id
1 'polypeptide(L)'
;MSHRFLKRKREHLKTIKPDIYLLGEIWHDASQWLQGDEYDSVMNYPLLSGIHDFFLDKTMKKEEFEYMVNRCYTMYMQQNNDVLFNLLDSHDTERLMNRFHDLDKFYQQLAILFTLPGSPCIYYGTEIAMEGAHDPDCRRCMPWSEIESEENQKKIATMRKLIMLRRNEKVCRSLHFHFPNGYENDRCVEYIKLDEEGNKIEVLLNASDEEIKVKGDGEVLFAREFDGEILGVNGTLIRRM
;
A
#
# COMPACT_ATOMS: atom_id res chain seq x y z
N MET A 1 -7.74 -15.31 -21.08
CA MET A 1 -8.00 -14.51 -22.33
C MET A 1 -6.75 -14.62 -23.21
N SER A 2 -6.88 -14.69 -24.56
CA SER A 2 -5.68 -14.86 -25.39
C SER A 2 -4.92 -13.55 -25.58
N HIS A 3 -3.59 -13.60 -25.60
CA HIS A 3 -2.72 -12.44 -25.89
C HIS A 3 -3.09 -11.72 -27.19
N ARG A 4 -3.37 -12.49 -28.27
CA ARG A 4 -3.81 -11.90 -29.53
C ARG A 4 -5.07 -11.05 -29.42
N PHE A 5 -6.02 -11.44 -28.58
CA PHE A 5 -7.24 -10.66 -28.34
C PHE A 5 -6.91 -9.38 -27.56
N LEU A 6 -6.06 -9.48 -26.53
CA LEU A 6 -5.67 -8.32 -25.68
C LEU A 6 -4.92 -7.26 -26.52
N LYS A 7 -4.01 -7.67 -27.38
CA LYS A 7 -3.29 -6.75 -28.29
C LYS A 7 -4.24 -5.99 -29.19
N ARG A 8 -5.15 -6.71 -29.85
CA ARG A 8 -6.21 -6.09 -30.69
C ARG A 8 -7.15 -5.18 -29.90
N LYS A 9 -7.52 -5.60 -28.68
CA LYS A 9 -8.34 -4.78 -27.78
C LYS A 9 -7.63 -3.46 -27.46
N ARG A 10 -6.35 -3.54 -27.09
CA ARG A 10 -5.53 -2.34 -26.81
C ARG A 10 -5.46 -1.43 -28.03
N GLU A 11 -5.04 -1.94 -29.17
CA GLU A 11 -4.96 -1.17 -30.42
C GLU A 11 -6.27 -0.42 -30.68
N HIS A 12 -7.40 -1.12 -30.65
CA HIS A 12 -8.71 -0.52 -30.90
C HIS A 12 -9.07 0.54 -29.84
N LEU A 13 -8.94 0.24 -28.55
CA LEU A 13 -9.32 1.16 -27.48
C LEU A 13 -8.45 2.42 -27.48
N LYS A 14 -7.14 2.31 -27.75
CA LYS A 14 -6.22 3.46 -27.85
C LYS A 14 -6.53 4.35 -29.07
N THR A 15 -7.22 3.86 -30.12
CA THR A 15 -7.72 4.74 -31.20
C THR A 15 -8.93 5.57 -30.77
N ILE A 16 -9.74 5.06 -29.83
CA ILE A 16 -10.92 5.78 -29.31
C ILE A 16 -10.50 6.77 -28.21
N LYS A 17 -9.67 6.32 -27.30
CA LYS A 17 -9.17 7.11 -26.17
C LYS A 17 -7.68 6.78 -25.94
N PRO A 18 -6.75 7.60 -26.45
CA PRO A 18 -5.30 7.32 -26.36
C PRO A 18 -4.77 7.13 -24.94
N ASP A 19 -5.35 7.85 -23.97
CA ASP A 19 -5.00 7.82 -22.54
C ASP A 19 -5.82 6.81 -21.72
N ILE A 20 -6.61 5.91 -22.35
CA ILE A 20 -7.35 4.88 -21.61
C ILE A 20 -6.39 3.99 -20.82
N TYR A 21 -6.72 3.81 -19.54
CA TYR A 21 -5.97 2.91 -18.67
C TYR A 21 -6.53 1.49 -18.76
N LEU A 22 -5.68 0.54 -19.17
CA LEU A 22 -6.03 -0.86 -19.35
C LEU A 22 -5.47 -1.68 -18.19
N LEU A 23 -6.32 -2.04 -17.26
CA LEU A 23 -6.00 -2.81 -16.07
C LEU A 23 -6.29 -4.30 -16.29
N GLY A 24 -5.33 -5.16 -15.94
CA GLY A 24 -5.50 -6.61 -15.88
C GLY A 24 -5.67 -7.12 -14.46
N GLU A 25 -6.54 -8.11 -14.28
CA GLU A 25 -6.64 -8.85 -13.02
C GLU A 25 -5.83 -10.15 -13.16
N ILE A 26 -4.61 -10.12 -12.66
CA ILE A 26 -3.64 -11.23 -12.70
C ILE A 26 -3.01 -11.38 -11.33
N TRP A 27 -3.17 -12.56 -10.73
CA TRP A 27 -2.82 -12.83 -9.34
C TRP A 27 -1.35 -13.16 -9.10
N HIS A 28 -0.59 -13.36 -10.16
CA HIS A 28 0.81 -13.77 -10.12
C HIS A 28 1.65 -12.85 -11.01
N ASP A 29 2.90 -13.22 -11.27
CA ASP A 29 3.77 -12.47 -12.17
C ASP A 29 3.08 -12.22 -13.52
N ALA A 30 2.87 -10.95 -13.81
CA ALA A 30 2.16 -10.47 -14.98
C ALA A 30 3.08 -9.96 -16.10
N SER A 31 4.38 -10.25 -16.04
CA SER A 31 5.39 -9.75 -16.99
C SER A 31 5.01 -10.00 -18.44
N GLN A 32 4.35 -11.13 -18.75
CA GLN A 32 3.93 -11.47 -20.11
C GLN A 32 2.84 -10.55 -20.68
N TRP A 33 2.06 -9.91 -19.82
CA TRP A 33 0.94 -9.00 -20.21
C TRP A 33 1.32 -7.52 -20.13
N LEU A 34 2.49 -7.20 -19.57
CA LEU A 34 2.98 -5.84 -19.37
C LEU A 34 4.12 -5.45 -20.31
N GLN A 35 4.13 -6.03 -21.52
CA GLN A 35 5.16 -5.75 -22.55
C GLN A 35 4.86 -4.47 -23.38
N GLY A 36 3.84 -3.70 -22.99
CA GLY A 36 3.47 -2.45 -23.66
C GLY A 36 2.40 -2.60 -24.75
N ASP A 37 2.00 -3.82 -25.08
CA ASP A 37 1.05 -4.12 -26.16
C ASP A 37 -0.28 -4.76 -25.68
N GLU A 38 -0.47 -4.95 -24.36
CA GLU A 38 -1.69 -5.53 -23.79
C GLU A 38 -2.27 -4.63 -22.67
N TYR A 39 -1.80 -4.78 -21.43
CA TYR A 39 -2.23 -3.95 -20.30
C TYR A 39 -1.24 -2.82 -20.02
N ASP A 40 -1.74 -1.72 -19.45
CA ASP A 40 -0.91 -0.66 -18.89
C ASP A 40 -0.45 -1.04 -17.46
N SER A 41 -1.30 -1.79 -16.76
CA SER A 41 -1.08 -2.20 -15.38
C SER A 41 -1.86 -3.47 -15.01
N VAL A 42 -1.55 -4.00 -13.84
CA VAL A 42 -2.28 -5.11 -13.22
C VAL A 42 -2.58 -4.80 -11.75
N MET A 43 -3.59 -5.49 -11.20
CA MET A 43 -3.83 -5.54 -9.77
C MET A 43 -2.63 -6.21 -9.09
N ASN A 44 -1.97 -5.49 -8.18
CA ASN A 44 -0.70 -5.91 -7.60
C ASN A 44 -0.88 -6.88 -6.42
N TYR A 45 -1.46 -8.04 -6.70
CA TYR A 45 -1.64 -9.11 -5.70
C TYR A 45 -0.33 -9.62 -5.10
N PRO A 46 0.81 -9.69 -5.83
CA PRO A 46 2.08 -10.04 -5.22
C PRO A 46 2.48 -9.11 -4.07
N LEU A 47 2.30 -7.78 -4.22
CA LEU A 47 2.57 -6.83 -3.14
C LEU A 47 1.58 -6.98 -1.98
N LEU A 48 0.28 -7.15 -2.29
CA LEU A 48 -0.75 -7.41 -1.27
C LEU A 48 -0.36 -8.62 -0.42
N SER A 49 -0.06 -9.76 -1.07
CA SER A 49 0.30 -11.00 -0.36
C SER A 49 1.52 -10.80 0.52
N GLY A 50 2.58 -10.18 0.00
CA GLY A 50 3.80 -9.99 0.77
C GLY A 50 3.63 -9.03 1.96
N ILE A 51 2.80 -7.97 1.82
CA ILE A 51 2.46 -7.10 2.95
C ILE A 51 1.70 -7.91 4.00
N HIS A 52 0.67 -8.66 3.61
CA HIS A 52 -0.11 -9.48 4.54
C HIS A 52 0.75 -10.53 5.23
N ASP A 53 1.60 -11.27 4.49
CA ASP A 53 2.47 -12.30 5.04
C ASP A 53 3.38 -11.73 6.13
N PHE A 54 3.99 -10.56 5.89
CA PHE A 54 4.81 -9.90 6.89
C PHE A 54 4.05 -9.57 8.18
N PHE A 55 2.84 -9.05 8.11
CA PHE A 55 2.07 -8.68 9.30
C PHE A 55 1.40 -9.88 9.99
N LEU A 56 1.15 -11.00 9.28
CA LEU A 56 0.58 -12.23 9.82
C LEU A 56 1.64 -13.13 10.44
N ASP A 57 2.74 -13.34 9.72
CA ASP A 57 3.84 -14.18 10.19
C ASP A 57 4.83 -13.36 11.02
N LYS A 58 4.72 -13.49 12.34
CA LYS A 58 5.62 -12.82 13.28
C LYS A 58 7.09 -13.27 13.18
N THR A 59 7.37 -14.38 12.51
CA THR A 59 8.74 -14.89 12.31
C THR A 59 9.43 -14.27 11.09
N MET A 60 8.66 -13.72 10.15
CA MET A 60 9.19 -13.03 8.97
C MET A 60 9.91 -11.75 9.37
N LYS A 61 11.15 -11.62 8.93
CA LYS A 61 12.00 -10.48 9.26
C LYS A 61 11.83 -9.32 8.25
N LYS A 62 12.26 -8.12 8.66
CA LYS A 62 12.22 -6.93 7.79
C LYS A 62 13.00 -7.14 6.48
N GLU A 63 14.12 -7.87 6.48
CA GLU A 63 14.90 -8.14 5.27
C GLU A 63 14.11 -8.98 4.26
N GLU A 64 13.25 -9.89 4.71
CA GLU A 64 12.37 -10.68 3.84
C GLU A 64 11.26 -9.79 3.25
N PHE A 65 10.71 -8.88 4.07
CA PHE A 65 9.77 -7.86 3.60
C PHE A 65 10.42 -6.92 2.57
N GLU A 66 11.61 -6.41 2.84
CA GLU A 66 12.38 -5.56 1.93
C GLU A 66 12.64 -6.28 0.59
N TYR A 67 13.10 -7.54 0.65
CA TYR A 67 13.31 -8.35 -0.54
C TYR A 67 12.02 -8.49 -1.36
N MET A 68 10.90 -8.78 -0.70
CA MET A 68 9.60 -8.92 -1.33
C MET A 68 9.15 -7.61 -2.01
N VAL A 69 9.24 -6.48 -1.31
CA VAL A 69 8.88 -5.16 -1.88
C VAL A 69 9.77 -4.83 -3.08
N ASN A 70 11.09 -4.97 -2.94
CA ASN A 70 12.03 -4.73 -4.03
C ASN A 70 11.73 -5.63 -5.24
N ARG A 71 11.43 -6.92 -5.02
CA ARG A 71 11.03 -7.84 -6.07
C ARG A 71 9.79 -7.35 -6.82
N CYS A 72 8.77 -6.88 -6.13
CA CYS A 72 7.53 -6.37 -6.76
C CYS A 72 7.83 -5.20 -7.71
N TYR A 73 8.75 -4.31 -7.36
CA TYR A 73 9.10 -3.13 -8.17
C TYR A 73 10.26 -3.34 -9.15
N THR A 74 10.90 -4.51 -9.16
CA THR A 74 11.89 -4.90 -10.18
C THR A 74 11.33 -5.90 -11.18
N MET A 75 10.13 -6.40 -10.97
CA MET A 75 9.47 -7.39 -11.82
C MET A 75 9.01 -6.81 -13.17
N TYR A 76 8.62 -5.53 -13.18
CA TYR A 76 8.02 -4.86 -14.32
C TYR A 76 8.83 -3.65 -14.76
N MET A 77 8.56 -3.16 -15.97
CA MET A 77 9.18 -1.93 -16.49
C MET A 77 8.71 -0.72 -15.65
N GLN A 78 9.54 0.34 -15.62
CA GLN A 78 9.28 1.54 -14.82
C GLN A 78 7.90 2.14 -15.09
N GLN A 79 7.51 2.29 -16.34
CA GLN A 79 6.20 2.85 -16.72
C GLN A 79 5.01 2.03 -16.20
N ASN A 80 5.18 0.72 -16.00
CA ASN A 80 4.15 -0.11 -15.36
C ASN A 80 4.14 0.10 -13.84
N ASN A 81 5.33 0.21 -13.22
CA ASN A 81 5.46 0.45 -11.79
C ASN A 81 4.88 1.81 -11.36
N ASP A 82 4.99 2.84 -12.21
CA ASP A 82 4.38 4.17 -11.98
C ASP A 82 2.87 4.11 -11.81
N VAL A 83 2.22 3.14 -12.44
CA VAL A 83 0.76 3.01 -12.48
C VAL A 83 0.24 1.68 -11.93
N LEU A 84 1.09 0.88 -11.25
CA LEU A 84 0.66 -0.37 -10.63
C LEU A 84 -0.56 -0.15 -9.74
N PHE A 85 -1.58 -0.97 -9.93
CA PHE A 85 -2.81 -0.88 -9.16
C PHE A 85 -2.64 -1.62 -7.82
N ASN A 86 -2.17 -0.89 -6.80
CA ASN A 86 -1.91 -1.43 -5.47
C ASN A 86 -3.20 -1.49 -4.65
N LEU A 87 -3.41 -2.59 -3.96
CA LEU A 87 -4.57 -2.85 -3.13
C LEU A 87 -4.16 -3.67 -1.90
N LEU A 88 -4.98 -3.64 -0.85
CA LEU A 88 -4.80 -4.46 0.36
C LEU A 88 -5.99 -5.40 0.60
N ASP A 89 -7.11 -5.12 -0.04
CA ASP A 89 -8.29 -5.99 -0.08
C ASP A 89 -9.09 -5.75 -1.37
N SER A 90 -9.99 -6.67 -1.68
CA SER A 90 -10.83 -6.60 -2.88
C SER A 90 -12.11 -7.41 -2.68
N HIS A 91 -12.95 -7.44 -3.73
CA HIS A 91 -14.14 -8.27 -3.78
C HIS A 91 -13.87 -9.79 -3.80
N ASP A 92 -12.62 -10.21 -4.07
CA ASP A 92 -12.20 -11.61 -4.14
C ASP A 92 -11.26 -12.02 -3.00
N THR A 93 -10.99 -11.10 -2.07
CA THR A 93 -10.15 -11.36 -0.90
C THR A 93 -10.91 -11.10 0.39
N GLU A 94 -10.44 -11.69 1.47
CA GLU A 94 -10.82 -11.28 2.81
C GLU A 94 -10.48 -9.80 3.02
N ARG A 95 -11.35 -9.05 3.72
CA ARG A 95 -11.12 -7.65 4.00
C ARG A 95 -9.95 -7.45 4.96
N LEU A 96 -9.20 -6.36 4.75
CA LEU A 96 -8.00 -6.05 5.50
C LEU A 96 -8.25 -6.08 7.02
N MET A 97 -9.30 -5.42 7.51
CA MET A 97 -9.59 -5.38 8.96
C MET A 97 -9.97 -6.75 9.51
N ASN A 98 -10.71 -7.56 8.76
CA ASN A 98 -11.09 -8.91 9.18
C ASN A 98 -9.88 -9.84 9.35
N ARG A 99 -8.84 -9.63 8.57
CA ARG A 99 -7.62 -10.44 8.61
C ARG A 99 -6.77 -10.17 9.86
N PHE A 100 -6.75 -8.94 10.35
CA PHE A 100 -5.85 -8.51 11.42
C PHE A 100 -6.54 -8.23 12.75
N HIS A 101 -7.81 -7.82 12.75
CA HIS A 101 -8.59 -7.41 13.94
C HIS A 101 -7.83 -6.41 14.84
N ASP A 102 -6.95 -5.60 14.25
CA ASP A 102 -6.07 -4.65 14.92
C ASP A 102 -5.98 -3.38 14.07
N LEU A 103 -6.49 -2.29 14.61
CA LEU A 103 -6.61 -1.03 13.88
C LEU A 103 -5.25 -0.36 13.61
N ASP A 104 -4.24 -0.58 14.46
CA ASP A 104 -2.92 -0.01 14.26
C ASP A 104 -2.17 -0.76 13.18
N LYS A 105 -2.22 -2.10 13.14
CA LYS A 105 -1.71 -2.91 12.03
C LYS A 105 -2.42 -2.61 10.71
N PHE A 106 -3.73 -2.36 10.76
CA PHE A 106 -4.50 -1.91 9.60
C PHE A 106 -3.93 -0.60 9.04
N TYR A 107 -3.66 0.40 9.88
CA TYR A 107 -3.10 1.67 9.44
C TYR A 107 -1.63 1.59 9.03
N GLN A 108 -0.84 0.69 9.60
CA GLN A 108 0.52 0.42 9.11
C GLN A 108 0.50 -0.01 7.64
N GLN A 109 -0.38 -0.93 7.28
CA GLN A 109 -0.48 -1.42 5.91
C GLN A 109 -1.03 -0.35 4.96
N LEU A 110 -1.98 0.47 5.41
CA LEU A 110 -2.43 1.64 4.64
C LEU A 110 -1.31 2.67 4.45
N ALA A 111 -0.45 2.88 5.45
CA ALA A 111 0.72 3.75 5.30
C ALA A 111 1.65 3.25 4.18
N ILE A 112 1.89 1.94 4.11
CA ILE A 112 2.62 1.32 3.00
C ILE A 112 1.92 1.57 1.67
N LEU A 113 0.62 1.30 1.58
CA LEU A 113 -0.19 1.49 0.36
C LEU A 113 -0.11 2.92 -0.17
N PHE A 114 -0.18 3.91 0.72
CA PHE A 114 -0.19 5.32 0.34
C PHE A 114 1.20 5.92 0.09
N THR A 115 2.27 5.26 0.50
CA THR A 115 3.64 5.78 0.35
C THR A 115 4.48 5.01 -0.66
N LEU A 116 4.18 3.76 -0.98
CA LEU A 116 4.85 3.04 -2.06
C LEU A 116 4.41 3.53 -3.46
N PRO A 117 5.25 3.31 -4.50
CA PRO A 117 4.93 3.68 -5.89
C PRO A 117 3.66 3.00 -6.41
N GLY A 118 3.07 3.54 -7.47
CA GLY A 118 1.86 3.03 -8.10
C GLY A 118 0.60 3.79 -7.72
N SER A 119 -0.56 3.24 -8.01
CA SER A 119 -1.88 3.83 -7.79
C SER A 119 -2.60 3.08 -6.66
N PRO A 120 -2.76 3.65 -5.46
CA PRO A 120 -3.47 3.02 -4.37
C PRO A 120 -4.96 2.89 -4.70
N CYS A 121 -5.51 1.70 -4.49
CA CYS A 121 -6.93 1.42 -4.58
C CYS A 121 -7.48 1.12 -3.18
N ILE A 122 -8.59 1.74 -2.85
CA ILE A 122 -9.36 1.48 -1.63
C ILE A 122 -10.66 0.78 -2.03
N TYR A 123 -10.84 -0.44 -1.55
CA TYR A 123 -12.10 -1.15 -1.70
C TYR A 123 -13.16 -0.50 -0.79
N TYR A 124 -14.43 -0.40 -1.24
CA TYR A 124 -15.48 0.26 -0.44
C TYR A 124 -15.59 -0.36 0.96
N GLY A 125 -15.79 0.46 1.97
CA GLY A 125 -15.86 0.03 3.37
C GLY A 125 -14.50 -0.07 4.07
N THR A 126 -13.38 -0.12 3.34
CA THR A 126 -12.04 -0.08 3.94
C THR A 126 -11.81 1.25 4.67
N GLU A 127 -12.41 2.35 4.21
CA GLU A 127 -12.35 3.66 4.86
C GLU A 127 -12.93 3.70 6.28
N ILE A 128 -13.80 2.74 6.61
CA ILE A 128 -14.37 2.56 7.95
C ILE A 128 -13.86 1.30 8.65
N ALA A 129 -12.82 0.66 8.09
CA ALA A 129 -12.28 -0.61 8.57
C ALA A 129 -13.35 -1.72 8.64
N MET A 130 -14.19 -1.81 7.59
CA MET A 130 -15.25 -2.79 7.49
C MET A 130 -14.67 -4.20 7.47
N GLU A 131 -15.22 -5.10 8.28
CA GLU A 131 -14.87 -6.52 8.30
C GLU A 131 -15.65 -7.31 7.24
N GLY A 132 -15.10 -8.44 6.85
CA GLY A 132 -15.70 -9.41 5.95
C GLY A 132 -14.70 -10.52 5.63
N ALA A 133 -15.11 -11.78 5.84
CA ALA A 133 -14.34 -12.96 5.52
C ALA A 133 -14.28 -13.21 3.99
N HIS A 134 -13.89 -14.41 3.57
CA HIS A 134 -13.87 -14.77 2.15
C HIS A 134 -15.23 -14.60 1.46
N ASP A 135 -15.20 -14.52 0.13
CA ASP A 135 -16.40 -14.44 -0.71
C ASP A 135 -17.46 -15.49 -0.29
N PRO A 136 -18.72 -15.10 -0.16
CA PRO A 136 -19.35 -13.81 -0.50
C PRO A 136 -19.30 -12.74 0.63
N ASP A 137 -18.77 -13.05 1.81
CA ASP A 137 -18.86 -12.21 2.99
C ASP A 137 -18.09 -10.88 2.85
N CYS A 138 -16.96 -10.87 2.12
CA CYS A 138 -16.23 -9.63 1.79
C CYS A 138 -17.06 -8.62 0.96
N ARG A 139 -18.18 -9.06 0.37
CA ARG A 139 -19.09 -8.24 -0.46
C ARG A 139 -20.34 -7.77 0.28
N ARG A 140 -20.30 -7.71 1.62
CA ARG A 140 -21.39 -7.15 2.43
C ARG A 140 -21.77 -5.75 1.94
N CYS A 141 -23.05 -5.39 2.07
CA CYS A 141 -23.50 -4.04 1.77
C CYS A 141 -22.77 -3.01 2.65
N MET A 142 -22.54 -1.81 2.09
CA MET A 142 -22.02 -0.68 2.84
C MET A 142 -23.00 -0.31 3.98
N PRO A 143 -22.55 -0.23 5.24
CA PRO A 143 -23.41 0.10 6.38
C PRO A 143 -23.66 1.62 6.47
N TRP A 144 -24.41 2.15 5.52
CA TRP A 144 -24.66 3.60 5.36
C TRP A 144 -25.19 4.27 6.64
N SER A 145 -25.99 3.57 7.41
CA SER A 145 -26.53 4.08 8.68
C SER A 145 -25.49 4.27 9.78
N GLU A 146 -24.32 3.63 9.66
CA GLU A 146 -23.27 3.66 10.68
C GLU A 146 -22.13 4.65 10.32
N ILE A 147 -22.14 5.19 9.10
CA ILE A 147 -21.07 6.08 8.62
C ILE A 147 -20.93 7.32 9.50
N GLU A 148 -22.03 7.88 9.96
CA GLU A 148 -22.06 9.08 10.79
C GLU A 148 -21.72 8.82 12.26
N SER A 149 -21.44 7.57 12.67
CA SER A 149 -21.00 7.28 14.02
C SER A 149 -19.66 7.96 14.30
N GLU A 150 -19.44 8.39 15.54
CA GLU A 150 -18.19 9.04 15.97
C GLU A 150 -16.96 8.16 15.67
N GLU A 151 -17.09 6.85 15.86
CA GLU A 151 -16.04 5.89 15.59
C GLU A 151 -15.68 5.85 14.10
N ASN A 152 -16.66 5.71 13.21
CA ASN A 152 -16.41 5.65 11.77
C ASN A 152 -15.93 6.99 11.22
N GLN A 153 -16.41 8.12 11.75
CA GLN A 153 -15.89 9.44 11.38
C GLN A 153 -14.41 9.60 11.76
N LYS A 154 -13.94 9.04 12.88
CA LYS A 154 -12.51 9.01 13.25
C LYS A 154 -11.69 8.17 12.26
N LYS A 155 -12.20 7.00 11.85
CA LYS A 155 -11.56 6.14 10.83
C LYS A 155 -11.46 6.86 9.49
N ILE A 156 -12.55 7.45 9.02
CA ILE A 156 -12.60 8.25 7.78
C ILE A 156 -11.63 9.44 7.85
N ALA A 157 -11.57 10.13 8.98
CA ALA A 157 -10.64 11.24 9.14
C ALA A 157 -9.17 10.79 9.06
N THR A 158 -8.84 9.63 9.62
CA THR A 158 -7.49 9.04 9.54
C THR A 158 -7.17 8.62 8.11
N MET A 159 -8.08 7.94 7.41
CA MET A 159 -7.94 7.61 5.99
C MET A 159 -7.73 8.87 5.14
N ARG A 160 -8.50 9.92 5.40
CA ARG A 160 -8.38 11.21 4.70
C ARG A 160 -7.00 11.84 4.89
N LYS A 161 -6.40 11.72 6.10
CA LYS A 161 -5.01 12.20 6.33
C LYS A 161 -4.01 11.48 5.44
N LEU A 162 -4.09 10.15 5.30
CA LEU A 162 -3.21 9.37 4.42
C LEU A 162 -3.42 9.71 2.94
N ILE A 163 -4.67 9.89 2.50
CA ILE A 163 -4.99 10.32 1.14
C ILE A 163 -4.39 11.71 0.86
N MET A 164 -4.56 12.65 1.79
CA MET A 164 -4.04 14.01 1.65
C MET A 164 -2.52 14.04 1.69
N LEU A 165 -1.88 13.23 2.54
CA LEU A 165 -0.43 13.05 2.55
C LEU A 165 0.05 12.67 1.15
N ARG A 166 -0.49 11.60 0.55
CA ARG A 166 -0.08 11.17 -0.80
C ARG A 166 -0.35 12.23 -1.87
N ARG A 167 -1.44 12.99 -1.75
CA ARG A 167 -1.77 14.06 -2.71
C ARG A 167 -0.82 15.24 -2.62
N ASN A 168 -0.45 15.64 -1.41
CA ASN A 168 0.36 16.83 -1.13
C ASN A 168 1.85 16.55 -1.25
N GLU A 169 2.30 15.36 -0.78
CA GLU A 169 3.71 14.95 -0.84
C GLU A 169 3.98 14.21 -2.15
N LYS A 170 4.53 14.94 -3.14
CA LYS A 170 4.89 14.34 -4.45
C LYS A 170 5.85 13.15 -4.30
N VAL A 171 6.74 13.22 -3.31
CA VAL A 171 7.72 12.16 -3.01
C VAL A 171 7.06 10.81 -2.72
N CYS A 172 5.82 10.75 -2.21
CA CYS A 172 5.08 9.49 -2.03
C CYS A 172 4.84 8.75 -3.36
N ARG A 173 4.80 9.47 -4.48
CA ARG A 173 4.57 8.90 -5.82
C ARG A 173 5.83 8.52 -6.55
N SER A 174 7.01 8.95 -6.06
CA SER A 174 8.29 8.62 -6.65
C SER A 174 8.55 7.11 -6.65
N LEU A 175 9.22 6.60 -7.68
CA LEU A 175 9.71 5.22 -7.72
C LEU A 175 10.96 5.01 -6.87
N HIS A 176 11.65 6.09 -6.49
CA HIS A 176 12.89 6.00 -5.73
C HIS A 176 12.62 5.80 -4.25
N PHE A 177 12.99 4.65 -3.75
CA PHE A 177 12.99 4.33 -2.32
C PHE A 177 14.12 3.35 -2.00
N HIS A 178 14.54 3.34 -0.74
CA HIS A 178 15.50 2.38 -0.23
C HIS A 178 15.25 2.11 1.25
N PHE A 179 15.77 0.99 1.73
CA PHE A 179 15.69 0.56 3.13
C PHE A 179 17.05 0.81 3.78
N PRO A 180 17.18 1.81 4.70
CA PRO A 180 18.49 2.18 5.28
C PRO A 180 18.95 1.23 6.38
N ASN A 181 18.09 0.34 6.89
CA ASN A 181 18.39 -0.59 8.01
C ASN A 181 18.89 0.13 9.27
N GLY A 182 18.34 1.31 9.57
CA GLY A 182 18.74 2.15 10.70
C GLY A 182 18.40 1.57 12.08
N TYR A 183 17.52 0.57 12.16
CA TYR A 183 17.04 -0.06 13.40
C TYR A 183 17.42 -1.54 13.45
N GLU A 184 17.87 -2.00 14.64
CA GLU A 184 18.32 -3.40 14.83
C GLU A 184 17.17 -4.39 14.96
N ASN A 185 15.97 -3.93 15.39
CA ASN A 185 14.80 -4.80 15.55
C ASN A 185 14.35 -5.39 14.22
N ASP A 186 14.25 -6.70 14.13
CA ASP A 186 13.91 -7.47 12.93
C ASP A 186 12.47 -7.22 12.41
N ARG A 187 11.63 -6.57 13.22
CA ARG A 187 10.24 -6.23 12.87
C ARG A 187 10.01 -4.72 12.73
N CYS A 188 11.07 -3.92 12.80
CA CYS A 188 11.01 -2.49 12.58
C CYS A 188 11.39 -2.17 11.13
N VAL A 189 10.39 -1.90 10.29
CA VAL A 189 10.59 -1.58 8.87
C VAL A 189 10.80 -0.09 8.72
N GLU A 190 11.91 0.30 8.11
CA GLU A 190 12.23 1.67 7.75
C GLU A 190 12.49 1.76 6.25
N TYR A 191 11.85 2.69 5.57
CA TYR A 191 12.24 3.05 4.21
C TYR A 191 12.18 4.55 3.99
N ILE A 192 13.10 5.03 3.16
CA ILE A 192 13.18 6.42 2.76
C ILE A 192 12.76 6.52 1.29
N LYS A 193 11.82 7.41 1.02
CA LYS A 193 11.43 7.82 -0.31
C LYS A 193 12.14 9.13 -0.66
N LEU A 194 12.57 9.25 -1.91
CA LEU A 194 13.11 10.50 -2.41
C LEU A 194 12.55 10.80 -3.80
N ASP A 195 12.42 12.08 -4.15
CA ASP A 195 12.05 12.52 -5.49
C ASP A 195 13.24 13.18 -6.22
N GLU A 196 13.03 13.53 -7.47
CA GLU A 196 14.05 14.17 -8.31
C GLU A 196 14.42 15.58 -7.83
N GLU A 197 13.57 16.23 -7.02
CA GLU A 197 13.80 17.54 -6.43
C GLU A 197 14.64 17.46 -5.15
N GLY A 198 14.91 16.24 -4.65
CA GLY A 198 15.67 15.97 -3.44
C GLY A 198 14.85 15.98 -2.16
N ASN A 199 13.51 16.09 -2.26
CA ASN A 199 12.63 15.94 -1.11
C ASN A 199 12.66 14.50 -0.61
N LYS A 200 12.62 14.34 0.72
CA LYS A 200 12.67 13.02 1.37
C LYS A 200 11.58 12.86 2.40
N ILE A 201 11.00 11.69 2.43
CA ILE A 201 10.19 11.24 3.56
C ILE A 201 10.73 9.91 4.08
N GLU A 202 10.72 9.77 5.39
CA GLU A 202 10.94 8.51 6.07
C GLU A 202 9.58 7.92 6.44
N VAL A 203 9.46 6.61 6.26
CA VAL A 203 8.34 5.80 6.75
C VAL A 203 8.91 4.75 7.70
N LEU A 204 8.47 4.79 8.93
CA LEU A 204 8.89 3.88 9.99
C LEU A 204 7.67 3.15 10.54
N LEU A 205 7.74 1.82 10.52
CA LEU A 205 6.68 0.92 10.95
C LEU A 205 7.22 -0.03 12.02
N ASN A 206 6.72 0.09 13.23
CA ASN A 206 7.06 -0.83 14.30
C ASN A 206 6.06 -2.00 14.34
N ALA A 207 6.37 -3.11 13.69
CA ALA A 207 5.57 -4.33 13.74
C ALA A 207 6.06 -5.32 14.81
N SER A 208 6.89 -4.87 15.75
CA SER A 208 7.39 -5.67 16.88
C SER A 208 6.47 -5.57 18.11
N ASP A 209 6.75 -6.41 19.08
CA ASP A 209 6.09 -6.39 20.39
C ASP A 209 6.85 -5.48 21.42
N GLU A 210 7.78 -4.64 20.96
CA GLU A 210 8.61 -3.74 21.77
C GLU A 210 8.49 -2.30 21.28
N GLU A 211 8.70 -1.34 22.18
CA GLU A 211 8.80 0.09 21.83
C GLU A 211 10.13 0.39 21.14
N ILE A 212 10.14 1.29 20.18
CA ILE A 212 11.31 1.68 19.41
C ILE A 212 11.62 3.16 19.65
N LYS A 213 12.83 3.45 20.10
CA LYS A 213 13.30 4.84 20.16
C LYS A 213 13.61 5.34 18.75
N VAL A 214 12.92 6.40 18.34
CA VAL A 214 13.08 6.99 17.01
C VAL A 214 14.39 7.77 16.94
N LYS A 215 15.12 7.59 15.84
CA LYS A 215 16.41 8.26 15.58
C LYS A 215 16.20 9.49 14.68
N GLY A 216 16.94 10.57 14.96
CA GLY A 216 16.90 11.80 14.17
C GLY A 216 15.59 12.58 14.30
N ASP A 217 15.54 13.72 13.63
CA ASP A 217 14.42 14.67 13.65
C ASP A 217 13.75 14.78 12.28
N GLY A 218 12.55 15.35 12.25
CA GLY A 218 11.82 15.62 11.02
C GLY A 218 10.42 16.14 11.29
N GLU A 219 9.81 16.75 10.28
CA GLU A 219 8.42 17.21 10.36
C GLU A 219 7.46 16.02 10.27
N VAL A 220 6.70 15.77 11.32
CA VAL A 220 5.72 14.66 11.36
C VAL A 220 4.55 14.97 10.42
N LEU A 221 4.38 14.12 9.42
CA LEU A 221 3.31 14.20 8.44
C LEU A 221 2.12 13.31 8.81
N PHE A 222 2.42 12.14 9.39
CA PHE A 222 1.44 11.20 9.92
C PHE A 222 2.07 10.36 11.02
N ALA A 223 1.35 10.16 12.11
CA ALA A 223 1.80 9.27 13.18
C ALA A 223 0.63 8.58 13.88
N ARG A 224 0.89 7.37 14.36
CA ARG A 224 0.07 6.61 15.31
C ARG A 224 1.00 5.94 16.29
N GLU A 225 0.59 5.82 17.55
CA GLU A 225 1.41 5.25 18.64
C GLU A 225 2.82 5.86 18.69
N PHE A 226 2.90 7.19 18.58
CA PHE A 226 4.15 7.96 18.64
C PHE A 226 3.99 9.17 19.56
N ASP A 227 4.85 9.31 20.55
CA ASP A 227 4.81 10.37 21.56
C ASP A 227 5.76 11.56 21.28
N GLY A 228 6.51 11.50 20.20
CA GLY A 228 7.56 12.47 19.82
C GLY A 228 8.98 11.94 19.94
N GLU A 229 9.18 10.84 20.66
CA GLU A 229 10.49 10.19 20.85
C GLU A 229 10.40 8.66 20.67
N ILE A 230 9.33 8.06 21.18
CA ILE A 230 9.12 6.60 21.18
C ILE A 230 8.01 6.24 20.21
N LEU A 231 8.27 5.27 19.35
CA LEU A 231 7.28 4.62 18.51
C LEU A 231 6.82 3.33 19.19
N GLY A 232 5.58 3.33 19.65
CA GLY A 232 4.95 2.23 20.36
C GLY A 232 4.77 0.98 19.51
N VAL A 233 4.28 -0.08 20.15
CA VAL A 233 3.92 -1.35 19.48
C VAL A 233 2.86 -1.08 18.41
N ASN A 234 3.04 -1.66 17.22
CA ASN A 234 2.23 -1.41 16.01
C ASN A 234 2.19 0.07 15.57
N GLY A 235 3.16 0.87 16.01
CA GLY A 235 3.25 2.30 15.70
C GLY A 235 3.65 2.56 14.25
N THR A 236 3.18 3.71 13.75
CA THR A 236 3.47 4.23 12.40
C THR A 236 3.99 5.65 12.53
N LEU A 237 5.09 5.97 11.86
CA LEU A 237 5.59 7.33 11.71
C LEU A 237 5.93 7.60 10.25
N ILE A 238 5.40 8.69 9.70
CA ILE A 238 5.80 9.24 8.40
C ILE A 238 6.22 10.67 8.65
N ARG A 239 7.46 11.02 8.28
CA ARG A 239 7.99 12.37 8.49
C ARG A 239 8.80 12.84 7.29
N ARG A 240 8.85 14.15 7.10
CA ARG A 240 9.76 14.82 6.15
C ARG A 240 11.13 14.99 6.80
N MET A 241 12.17 14.63 6.07
CA MET A 241 13.56 14.72 6.53
C MET A 241 14.23 16.01 6.03
#